data_1961636e5b20d6fdacd0cb1b9f01b48c
#
_entry.id   1961636e5b20d6fdacd0cb1b9f01b48c
#
_cell.length_a   1.000
_cell.length_b   1.000
_cell.length_c   1.000
_cell.angle_alpha   90.00
_cell.angle_beta   90.00
_cell.angle_gamma   90.00
#
_symmetry.space_group_name_H-M   'P 1'
#
loop_
_entity.id
_entity.type
_entity.pdbx_description
1 polymer ?
#
loop_
_entity_poly.entity_id
_entity_poly.type
_entity_poly.pdbx_seq_one_letter_code
_entity_poly.pdbx_strand_id
1 'polypeptide(L)'
;TEFDGILYDLGVSSPQFDDSQRGFSYKKEARLDMRMDQSQALTAHDVVNTYAFNDLMRIFSRYGEEKFSKQIARKIEKAREIQPIDTTLELAEIIKSALPQKELKKKGHPAKRIFQAIRIEVNDELGAAAESIEAAIHMLKKEGRISVITFHSLEDKLTKSLFKEYATVDI
;
A
#
# COMPACT_ATOMS: atom_id res chain seq x y z
N THR A 1 15.04 -10.47 25.52
CA THR A 1 14.59 -11.84 25.31
C THR A 1 14.97 -12.32 23.91
N GLU A 2 15.65 -13.43 23.83
CA GLU A 2 16.04 -14.04 22.55
C GLU A 2 15.04 -15.13 22.15
N PHE A 3 14.85 -15.30 20.84
CA PHE A 3 13.92 -16.28 20.28
C PHE A 3 14.67 -17.21 19.31
N ASP A 4 14.25 -18.49 19.28
CA ASP A 4 14.78 -19.46 18.33
C ASP A 4 14.19 -19.30 16.93
N GLY A 5 13.00 -18.71 16.83
CA GLY A 5 12.35 -18.40 15.56
C GLY A 5 11.26 -17.37 15.74
N ILE A 6 11.01 -16.58 14.69
CA ILE A 6 9.96 -15.56 14.66
C ILE A 6 9.23 -15.63 13.33
N LEU A 7 7.89 -15.58 13.39
CA LEU A 7 7.02 -15.53 12.21
C LEU A 7 6.33 -14.18 12.14
N TYR A 8 6.45 -13.49 11.00
CA TYR A 8 5.77 -12.25 10.71
C TYR A 8 4.75 -12.42 9.61
N ASP A 9 3.55 -11.90 9.85
CA ASP A 9 2.46 -11.84 8.88
C ASP A 9 2.21 -10.38 8.52
N LEU A 10 2.65 -9.97 7.32
CA LEU A 10 2.59 -8.59 6.87
C LEU A 10 1.34 -8.35 6.02
N GLY A 11 0.78 -7.15 6.12
CA GLY A 11 -0.34 -6.70 5.32
C GLY A 11 -1.61 -6.44 6.13
N VAL A 12 -2.71 -6.26 5.41
CA VAL A 12 -4.02 -6.00 6.00
C VAL A 12 -4.71 -7.32 6.33
N SER A 13 -5.24 -7.44 7.54
CA SER A 13 -5.99 -8.63 7.95
C SER A 13 -7.30 -8.77 7.17
N SER A 14 -7.77 -10.01 6.96
CA SER A 14 -9.04 -10.26 6.30
C SER A 14 -10.23 -9.48 6.87
N PRO A 15 -10.41 -9.37 8.21
CA PRO A 15 -11.49 -8.55 8.78
C PRO A 15 -11.45 -7.09 8.35
N GLN A 16 -10.27 -6.49 8.16
CA GLN A 16 -10.16 -5.09 7.67
C GLN A 16 -10.65 -4.95 6.23
N PHE A 17 -10.34 -5.92 5.37
CA PHE A 17 -10.85 -5.93 3.99
C PHE A 17 -12.35 -6.21 3.93
N ASP A 18 -12.86 -7.05 4.82
CA ASP A 18 -14.28 -7.43 4.85
C ASP A 18 -15.17 -6.30 5.36
N ASP A 19 -14.64 -5.38 6.17
CA ASP A 19 -15.38 -4.21 6.61
C ASP A 19 -15.41 -3.15 5.50
N SER A 20 -16.50 -3.12 4.75
CA SER A 20 -16.68 -2.20 3.62
C SER A 20 -16.56 -0.72 4.01
N GLN A 21 -16.88 -0.38 5.26
CA GLN A 21 -16.85 1.01 5.73
C GLN A 21 -15.43 1.54 5.98
N ARG A 22 -14.45 0.67 6.04
CA ARG A 22 -13.05 1.03 6.22
C ARG A 22 -12.39 1.57 4.95
N GLY A 23 -13.04 1.43 3.78
CA GLY A 23 -12.57 1.99 2.52
C GLY A 23 -11.38 1.30 1.87
N PHE A 24 -11.11 0.05 2.22
CA PHE A 24 -10.03 -0.74 1.61
C PHE A 24 -10.42 -1.33 0.25
N SER A 25 -11.71 -1.53 0.01
CA SER A 25 -12.19 -2.21 -1.18
C SER A 25 -12.58 -1.23 -2.29
N TYR A 26 -12.13 -1.50 -3.50
CA TYR A 26 -12.56 -0.78 -4.70
C TYR A 26 -13.88 -1.33 -5.29
N LYS A 27 -14.43 -2.38 -4.70
CA LYS A 27 -15.67 -3.04 -5.15
C LYS A 27 -16.91 -2.59 -4.40
N LYS A 28 -16.75 -2.05 -3.20
CA LYS A 28 -17.85 -1.62 -2.35
C LYS A 28 -17.73 -0.13 -2.05
N GLU A 29 -18.85 0.57 -2.10
CA GLU A 29 -18.86 2.00 -1.81
C GLU A 29 -18.63 2.26 -0.33
N ALA A 30 -17.65 3.10 -0.06
CA ALA A 30 -17.33 3.56 1.28
C ALA A 30 -16.56 4.87 1.19
N ARG A 31 -16.48 5.59 2.31
CA ARG A 31 -15.62 6.77 2.39
C ARG A 31 -14.16 6.36 2.20
N LEU A 32 -13.37 7.21 1.58
CA LEU A 32 -11.93 7.00 1.37
C LEU A 32 -11.16 7.17 2.68
N ASP A 33 -11.07 6.10 3.45
CA ASP A 33 -10.38 6.07 4.74
C ASP A 33 -9.06 5.28 4.65
N MET A 34 -9.12 3.97 4.53
CA MET A 34 -7.99 3.03 4.44
C MET A 34 -7.05 3.01 5.65
N ARG A 35 -7.39 3.68 6.76
CA ARG A 35 -6.57 3.63 7.97
C ARG A 35 -6.69 2.28 8.66
N MET A 36 -5.58 1.62 8.93
CA MET A 36 -5.54 0.43 9.80
C MET A 36 -5.72 0.85 11.26
N ASP A 37 -5.06 1.93 11.66
CA ASP A 37 -5.22 2.58 12.96
C ASP A 37 -6.10 3.83 12.79
N GLN A 38 -7.33 3.76 13.25
CA GLN A 38 -8.30 4.84 13.11
C GLN A 38 -7.99 6.08 13.95
N SER A 39 -7.01 6.00 14.85
CA SER A 39 -6.56 7.15 15.63
C SER A 39 -5.61 8.06 14.87
N GLN A 40 -5.02 7.61 13.76
CA GLN A 40 -4.14 8.45 12.95
C GLN A 40 -4.92 9.46 12.11
N ALA A 41 -4.27 10.59 11.78
CA ALA A 41 -4.91 11.68 11.05
C ALA A 41 -5.05 11.42 9.54
N LEU A 42 -3.99 10.91 8.90
CA LEU A 42 -3.95 10.76 7.44
C LEU A 42 -4.87 9.66 6.95
N THR A 43 -5.77 10.02 6.03
CA THR A 43 -6.71 9.10 5.39
C THR A 43 -6.46 9.04 3.88
N ALA A 44 -7.06 8.07 3.19
CA ALA A 44 -7.03 8.02 1.72
C ALA A 44 -7.66 9.26 1.09
N HIS A 45 -8.70 9.82 1.73
CA HIS A 45 -9.34 11.06 1.31
C HIS A 45 -8.33 12.21 1.26
N ASP A 46 -7.50 12.33 2.29
CA ASP A 46 -6.45 13.36 2.32
C ASP A 46 -5.44 13.16 1.19
N VAL A 47 -5.00 11.94 0.95
CA VAL A 47 -4.04 11.64 -0.12
C VAL A 47 -4.56 12.07 -1.48
N VAL A 48 -5.77 11.65 -1.86
CA VAL A 48 -6.30 11.93 -3.21
C VAL A 48 -6.69 13.39 -3.39
N ASN A 49 -7.09 14.09 -2.34
CA ASN A 49 -7.58 15.47 -2.44
C ASN A 49 -6.52 16.53 -2.15
N THR A 50 -5.45 16.21 -1.42
CA THR A 50 -4.47 17.22 -0.99
C THR A 50 -3.05 17.02 -1.52
N TYR A 51 -2.67 15.80 -1.90
CA TYR A 51 -1.32 15.55 -2.41
C TYR A 51 -1.09 16.24 -3.75
N ALA A 52 0.11 16.78 -3.95
CA ALA A 52 0.52 17.35 -5.22
C ALA A 52 0.60 16.28 -6.31
N PHE A 53 0.43 16.68 -7.56
CA PHE A 53 0.51 15.79 -8.72
C PHE A 53 1.77 14.91 -8.70
N ASN A 54 2.93 15.51 -8.44
CA ASN A 54 4.20 14.78 -8.41
C ASN A 54 4.24 13.72 -7.31
N ASP A 55 3.64 14.00 -6.15
CA ASP A 55 3.57 13.07 -5.04
C ASP A 55 2.65 11.89 -5.35
N LEU A 56 1.48 12.17 -5.96
CA LEU A 56 0.55 11.12 -6.41
C LEU A 56 1.23 10.21 -7.44
N MET A 57 1.88 10.81 -8.44
CA MET A 57 2.59 10.07 -9.48
C MET A 57 3.66 9.15 -8.88
N ARG A 58 4.42 9.68 -7.92
CA ARG A 58 5.49 8.95 -7.24
C ARG A 58 4.95 7.74 -6.48
N ILE A 59 3.91 7.90 -5.66
CA ILE A 59 3.36 6.79 -4.87
C ILE A 59 2.70 5.74 -5.77
N PHE A 60 2.02 6.15 -6.83
CA PHE A 60 1.38 5.21 -7.76
C PHE A 60 2.41 4.38 -8.53
N SER A 61 3.52 5.01 -8.93
CA SER A 61 4.62 4.32 -9.60
C SER A 61 5.40 3.44 -8.64
N ARG A 62 5.78 3.97 -7.48
CA ARG A 62 6.68 3.30 -6.53
C ARG A 62 5.97 2.21 -5.74
N TYR A 63 4.80 2.51 -5.18
CA TYR A 63 4.07 1.59 -4.31
C TYR A 63 3.02 0.75 -5.04
N GLY A 64 2.46 1.27 -6.12
CA GLY A 64 1.49 0.57 -6.94
C GLY A 64 2.09 -0.17 -8.11
N GLU A 65 3.36 0.10 -8.43
CA GLU A 65 4.01 -0.42 -9.64
C GLU A 65 3.18 -0.15 -10.90
N GLU A 66 2.50 1.02 -10.93
CA GLU A 66 1.57 1.40 -11.99
C GLU A 66 2.29 2.18 -13.08
N LYS A 67 2.28 1.66 -14.32
CA LYS A 67 2.92 2.33 -15.44
C LYS A 67 2.14 3.54 -15.97
N PHE A 68 0.84 3.62 -15.68
CA PHE A 68 -0.01 4.76 -16.05
C PHE A 68 -0.18 5.77 -14.92
N SER A 69 0.77 5.82 -13.99
CA SER A 69 0.72 6.70 -12.81
C SER A 69 0.54 8.17 -13.16
N LYS A 70 1.19 8.64 -14.22
CA LYS A 70 1.07 10.04 -14.67
C LYS A 70 -0.36 10.36 -15.12
N GLN A 71 -0.94 9.51 -15.95
CA GLN A 71 -2.29 9.69 -16.49
C GLN A 71 -3.34 9.64 -15.37
N ILE A 72 -3.18 8.70 -14.44
CA ILE A 72 -4.10 8.54 -13.32
C ILE A 72 -3.99 9.73 -12.36
N ALA A 73 -2.78 10.14 -12.01
CA ALA A 73 -2.55 11.31 -11.15
C ALA A 73 -3.15 12.59 -11.76
N ARG A 74 -3.03 12.75 -13.07
CA ARG A 74 -3.61 13.89 -13.78
C ARG A 74 -5.14 13.90 -13.72
N LYS A 75 -5.76 12.74 -13.89
CA LYS A 75 -7.22 12.61 -13.81
C LYS A 75 -7.74 12.89 -12.41
N ILE A 76 -7.03 12.43 -11.37
CA ILE A 76 -7.38 12.72 -9.98
C ILE A 76 -7.29 14.23 -9.72
N GLU A 77 -6.22 14.86 -10.15
CA GLU A 77 -6.02 16.31 -10.00
C GLU A 77 -7.15 17.11 -10.62
N LYS A 78 -7.54 16.76 -11.85
CA LYS A 78 -8.64 17.42 -12.55
C LYS A 78 -9.99 17.19 -11.87
N ALA A 79 -10.26 15.97 -11.44
CA ALA A 79 -11.53 15.62 -10.81
C ALA A 79 -11.74 16.38 -9.49
N ARG A 80 -10.69 16.46 -8.66
CA ARG A 80 -10.79 17.14 -7.35
C ARG A 80 -10.92 18.66 -7.46
N GLU A 81 -10.53 19.25 -8.59
CA GLU A 81 -10.73 20.68 -8.86
C GLU A 81 -12.22 21.02 -9.03
N ILE A 82 -13.03 20.07 -9.49
CA ILE A 82 -14.47 20.23 -9.68
C ILE A 82 -15.18 20.00 -8.36
N GLN A 83 -14.91 18.89 -7.70
CA GLN A 83 -15.43 18.54 -6.37
C GLN A 83 -14.52 17.54 -5.69
N PRO A 84 -14.46 17.51 -4.35
CA PRO A 84 -13.65 16.52 -3.64
C PRO A 84 -14.04 15.10 -4.02
N ILE A 85 -13.04 14.20 -4.04
CA ILE A 85 -13.24 12.77 -4.27
C ILE A 85 -13.50 12.15 -2.90
N ASP A 86 -14.72 11.70 -2.64
CA ASP A 86 -15.16 11.28 -1.29
C ASP A 86 -15.23 9.78 -1.09
N THR A 87 -15.54 9.01 -2.16
CA THR A 87 -15.83 7.58 -2.03
C THR A 87 -14.89 6.70 -2.84
N THR A 88 -14.83 5.42 -2.44
CA THR A 88 -14.04 4.39 -3.12
C THR A 88 -14.48 4.20 -4.57
N LEU A 89 -15.78 4.19 -4.83
CA LEU A 89 -16.30 3.99 -6.19
C LEU A 89 -16.03 5.18 -7.10
N GLU A 90 -16.11 6.42 -6.57
CA GLU A 90 -15.75 7.62 -7.34
C GLU A 90 -14.29 7.55 -7.77
N LEU A 91 -13.38 7.18 -6.86
CA LEU A 91 -11.97 7.02 -7.17
C LEU A 91 -11.75 5.91 -8.21
N ALA A 92 -12.41 4.77 -8.06
CA ALA A 92 -12.30 3.66 -8.99
C ALA A 92 -12.72 4.07 -10.42
N GLU A 93 -13.79 4.84 -10.56
CA GLU A 93 -14.26 5.34 -11.85
C GLU A 93 -13.25 6.32 -12.49
N ILE A 94 -12.67 7.21 -11.70
CA ILE A 94 -11.63 8.14 -12.16
C ILE A 94 -10.43 7.35 -12.68
N ILE A 95 -10.00 6.34 -11.98
CA ILE A 95 -8.87 5.48 -12.38
C ILE A 95 -9.17 4.79 -13.72
N LYS A 96 -10.35 4.20 -13.86
CA LYS A 96 -10.77 3.57 -15.11
C LYS A 96 -10.76 4.55 -16.28
N SER A 97 -11.22 5.78 -16.05
CA SER A 97 -11.26 6.80 -17.10
C SER A 97 -9.88 7.23 -17.59
N ALA A 98 -8.86 7.02 -16.78
CA ALA A 98 -7.47 7.38 -17.13
C ALA A 98 -6.76 6.30 -17.94
N LEU A 99 -7.30 5.09 -18.00
CA LEU A 99 -6.63 3.94 -18.63
C LEU A 99 -7.12 3.68 -20.05
N PRO A 100 -6.22 3.20 -20.95
CA PRO A 100 -6.63 2.77 -22.29
C PRO A 100 -7.53 1.54 -22.21
N GLN A 101 -8.38 1.36 -23.23
CA GLN A 101 -9.29 0.20 -23.31
C GLN A 101 -8.55 -1.14 -23.21
N LYS A 102 -7.35 -1.22 -23.76
CA LYS A 102 -6.50 -2.40 -23.68
C LYS A 102 -6.21 -2.81 -22.25
N GLU A 103 -5.97 -1.83 -21.36
CA GLU A 103 -5.69 -2.09 -19.94
C GLU A 103 -6.96 -2.54 -19.19
N LEU A 104 -8.12 -2.01 -19.55
CA LEU A 104 -9.39 -2.36 -18.94
C LEU A 104 -9.80 -3.82 -19.24
N LYS A 105 -9.28 -4.39 -20.31
CA LYS A 105 -9.56 -5.78 -20.73
C LYS A 105 -8.64 -6.81 -20.06
N LYS A 106 -7.58 -6.37 -19.38
CA LYS A 106 -6.66 -7.27 -18.70
C LYS A 106 -7.29 -7.91 -17.46
N LYS A 107 -6.77 -9.06 -17.08
CA LYS A 107 -7.17 -9.77 -15.87
C LYS A 107 -6.88 -8.90 -14.64
N GLY A 108 -7.82 -8.89 -13.70
CA GLY A 108 -7.71 -8.10 -12.48
C GLY A 108 -8.40 -6.74 -12.60
N HIS A 109 -8.67 -6.10 -11.47
CA HIS A 109 -9.35 -4.81 -11.42
C HIS A 109 -8.35 -3.67 -11.68
N PRO A 110 -8.68 -2.72 -12.58
CA PRO A 110 -7.77 -1.59 -12.91
C PRO A 110 -7.38 -0.73 -11.71
N ALA A 111 -8.25 -0.61 -10.71
CA ALA A 111 -8.00 0.19 -9.52
C ALA A 111 -7.11 -0.48 -8.47
N LYS A 112 -6.83 -1.78 -8.59
CA LYS A 112 -6.11 -2.55 -7.58
C LYS A 112 -4.77 -1.93 -7.18
N ARG A 113 -3.95 -1.58 -8.16
CA ARG A 113 -2.61 -1.03 -7.92
C ARG A 113 -2.64 0.34 -7.26
N ILE A 114 -3.61 1.17 -7.63
CA ILE A 114 -3.77 2.51 -7.06
C ILE A 114 -4.26 2.44 -5.62
N PHE A 115 -5.26 1.60 -5.33
CA PHE A 115 -5.73 1.38 -3.96
C PHE A 115 -4.61 0.84 -3.08
N GLN A 116 -3.81 -0.10 -3.60
CA GLN A 116 -2.62 -0.62 -2.92
C GLN A 116 -1.63 0.51 -2.58
N ALA A 117 -1.33 1.36 -3.56
CA ALA A 117 -0.39 2.47 -3.38
C ALA A 117 -0.87 3.45 -2.29
N ILE A 118 -2.14 3.81 -2.31
CA ILE A 118 -2.73 4.72 -1.33
C ILE A 118 -2.73 4.08 0.05
N ARG A 119 -3.10 2.80 0.15
CA ARG A 119 -3.07 2.05 1.42
C ARG A 119 -1.68 2.04 2.04
N ILE A 120 -0.65 1.78 1.26
CA ILE A 120 0.74 1.76 1.71
C ILE A 120 1.13 3.14 2.23
N GLU A 121 0.79 4.21 1.51
CA GLU A 121 1.09 5.59 1.91
C GLU A 121 0.36 5.98 3.20
N VAL A 122 -0.94 5.70 3.28
CA VAL A 122 -1.77 6.04 4.45
C VAL A 122 -1.23 5.40 5.73
N ASN A 123 -0.79 4.16 5.64
CA ASN A 123 -0.41 3.36 6.81
C ASN A 123 1.11 3.25 7.01
N ASP A 124 1.90 3.86 6.14
CA ASP A 124 3.37 3.74 6.14
C ASP A 124 3.81 2.28 6.27
N GLU A 125 3.20 1.39 5.47
CA GLU A 125 3.38 -0.07 5.61
C GLU A 125 4.82 -0.51 5.42
N LEU A 126 5.55 0.10 4.49
CA LEU A 126 6.94 -0.28 4.23
C LEU A 126 7.86 0.14 5.37
N GLY A 127 7.64 1.33 5.95
CA GLY A 127 8.40 1.80 7.11
C GLY A 127 8.15 0.94 8.34
N ALA A 128 6.88 0.63 8.62
CA ALA A 128 6.49 -0.23 9.74
C ALA A 128 7.07 -1.65 9.58
N ALA A 129 7.02 -2.21 8.37
CA ALA A 129 7.58 -3.52 8.09
C ALA A 129 9.10 -3.54 8.30
N ALA A 130 9.81 -2.52 7.86
CA ALA A 130 11.26 -2.41 8.04
C ALA A 130 11.64 -2.35 9.52
N GLU A 131 10.96 -1.52 10.30
CA GLU A 131 11.18 -1.43 11.76
C GLU A 131 10.93 -2.75 12.45
N SER A 132 9.85 -3.45 12.11
CA SER A 132 9.50 -4.73 12.70
C SER A 132 10.53 -5.81 12.39
N ILE A 133 11.00 -5.88 11.15
CA ILE A 133 12.00 -6.87 10.72
C ILE A 133 13.35 -6.60 11.40
N GLU A 134 13.78 -5.34 11.47
CA GLU A 134 15.03 -4.97 12.14
C GLU A 134 14.99 -5.32 13.62
N ALA A 135 13.89 -4.99 14.31
CA ALA A 135 13.70 -5.33 15.72
C ALA A 135 13.77 -6.86 15.93
N ALA A 136 13.13 -7.63 15.06
CA ALA A 136 13.14 -9.08 15.13
C ALA A 136 14.53 -9.67 14.93
N ILE A 137 15.29 -9.14 13.97
CA ILE A 137 16.67 -9.57 13.69
C ILE A 137 17.55 -9.36 14.93
N HIS A 138 17.43 -8.22 15.61
CA HIS A 138 18.18 -7.91 16.81
C HIS A 138 17.77 -8.77 18.03
N MET A 139 16.55 -9.32 18.04
CA MET A 139 16.04 -10.17 19.12
C MET A 139 16.36 -11.65 18.95
N LEU A 140 16.80 -12.07 17.76
CA LEU A 140 17.11 -13.47 17.49
C LEU A 140 18.46 -13.88 18.09
N LYS A 141 18.55 -15.14 18.54
CA LYS A 141 19.81 -15.78 18.83
C LYS A 141 20.59 -16.00 17.54
N LYS A 142 21.92 -16.14 17.66
CA LYS A 142 22.79 -16.36 16.51
C LYS A 142 22.36 -17.50 15.60
N GLU A 143 21.78 -18.56 16.16
CA GLU A 143 21.30 -19.74 15.42
C GLU A 143 19.77 -19.73 15.19
N GLY A 144 19.08 -18.67 15.57
CA GLY A 144 17.65 -18.55 15.37
C GLY A 144 17.28 -18.27 13.93
N ARG A 145 15.99 -18.37 13.63
CA ARG A 145 15.44 -18.15 12.29
C ARG A 145 14.35 -17.12 12.30
N ILE A 146 14.24 -16.39 11.20
CA ILE A 146 13.15 -15.45 10.96
C ILE A 146 12.40 -15.86 9.69
N SER A 147 11.08 -15.90 9.79
CA SER A 147 10.19 -16.14 8.64
C SER A 147 9.23 -14.97 8.52
N VAL A 148 9.11 -14.44 7.31
CA VAL A 148 8.22 -13.30 7.03
C VAL A 148 7.22 -13.70 5.97
N ILE A 149 5.93 -13.56 6.29
CA ILE A 149 4.84 -13.78 5.33
C ILE A 149 4.48 -12.43 4.72
N THR A 150 4.68 -12.29 3.40
CA THR A 150 4.36 -11.08 2.67
C THR A 150 3.17 -11.31 1.74
N PHE A 151 2.30 -10.31 1.62
CA PHE A 151 1.13 -10.36 0.75
C PHE A 151 1.31 -9.54 -0.53
N HIS A 152 2.51 -9.03 -0.76
CA HIS A 152 2.73 -8.04 -1.79
C HIS A 152 4.19 -7.93 -2.20
N SER A 153 4.44 -7.71 -3.48
CA SER A 153 5.79 -7.73 -4.04
C SER A 153 6.77 -6.70 -3.44
N LEU A 154 6.26 -5.54 -3.03
CA LEU A 154 7.09 -4.51 -2.40
C LEU A 154 7.56 -4.93 -1.01
N GLU A 155 6.70 -5.56 -0.21
CA GLU A 155 7.05 -6.10 1.10
C GLU A 155 8.08 -7.22 0.97
N ASP A 156 7.91 -8.10 -0.03
CA ASP A 156 8.87 -9.17 -0.33
C ASP A 156 10.25 -8.63 -0.71
N LYS A 157 10.29 -7.60 -1.57
CA LYS A 157 11.54 -6.94 -1.96
C LYS A 157 12.26 -6.33 -0.76
N LEU A 158 11.52 -5.66 0.13
CA LEU A 158 12.06 -5.07 1.36
C LEU A 158 12.64 -6.14 2.27
N THR A 159 11.91 -7.23 2.48
CA THR A 159 12.35 -8.36 3.31
C THR A 159 13.64 -8.96 2.80
N LYS A 160 13.74 -9.21 1.50
CA LYS A 160 14.94 -9.74 0.87
C LYS A 160 16.13 -8.81 1.01
N SER A 161 15.93 -7.52 0.84
CA SER A 161 16.95 -6.49 0.99
C SER A 161 17.52 -6.46 2.41
N LEU A 162 16.67 -6.50 3.43
CA LEU A 162 17.07 -6.51 4.84
C LEU A 162 17.84 -7.79 5.20
N PHE A 163 17.35 -8.95 4.77
CA PHE A 163 18.04 -10.22 5.02
C PHE A 163 19.43 -10.26 4.38
N LYS A 164 19.55 -9.73 3.17
CA LYS A 164 20.83 -9.64 2.46
C LYS A 164 21.81 -8.73 3.21
N GLU A 165 21.36 -7.58 3.70
CA GLU A 165 22.17 -6.63 4.45
C GLU A 165 22.73 -7.25 5.72
N TYR A 166 21.89 -7.89 6.53
CA TYR A 166 22.32 -8.52 7.79
C TYR A 166 23.14 -9.79 7.57
N ALA A 167 22.90 -10.52 6.48
CA ALA A 167 23.71 -11.71 6.13
C ALA A 167 25.15 -11.35 5.77
N THR A 168 25.39 -10.17 5.19
CA THR A 168 26.73 -9.70 4.82
C THR A 168 27.53 -9.17 6.01
N VAL A 169 26.90 -8.77 7.09
CA VAL A 169 27.56 -8.21 8.27
C VAL A 169 28.09 -9.28 9.22
N ASP A 170 27.59 -10.50 9.13
CA ASP A 170 27.92 -11.62 10.02
C ASP A 170 29.14 -12.47 9.58
N ILE A 171 29.95 -11.95 8.72
CA ILE A 171 31.14 -12.68 8.26
C ILE A 171 32.34 -12.38 9.15
#